data_80d5fa23b8030463d0646c51816b555a
#
_entry.id   80d5fa23b8030463d0646c51816b555a
#
_cell.length_a   1.000
_cell.length_b   1.000
_cell.length_c   1.000
_cell.angle_alpha   90.00
_cell.angle_beta   90.00
_cell.angle_gamma   90.00
#
_symmetry.space_group_name_H-M   'P 1'
#
loop_
_entity.id
_entity.type
_entity.pdbx_description
1 polymer ?
#
loop_
_entity_poly.entity_id
_entity_poly.type
_entity_poly.pdbx_seq_one_letter_code
_entity_poly.pdbx_strand_id
1 'polypeptide(L)'
;FGTPLYVLDEAHIRNMMRIYRDTIESEYDDNGLVLYASKAFSCEAIYRIAAQENIGVDVVSGGELYTALKAGFPASKIYMHGNNKLDYEIEEALDAKVRCIVADSPEEIDKIEREAAKRKIVQNILLRINPGVEAHTHAYIQTAKTDSKFGFSVSNRTAEKAVAYALSKKYVSLRGFHCHIGSQIFEKQSFVLAAEKCMDFAAEMKEKFGFVTEELNLGGGFGIWYTDEDKKIPPEGYREYLEALISAVKRKAGEKGLKLPFLIVEPGRSIVGEAG
;
A
#
# COMPACT_ATOMS: atom_id res chain seq x y z
N PHE A 1 3.93 37.19 1.18
CA PHE A 1 3.35 36.29 2.17
C PHE A 1 4.02 36.41 3.54
N GLY A 2 5.30 36.75 3.64
CA GLY A 2 6.05 36.81 4.89
C GLY A 2 6.55 35.44 5.36
N THR A 3 7.33 35.43 6.46
CA THR A 3 7.88 34.23 7.11
C THR A 3 7.32 34.06 8.51
N PRO A 4 7.19 32.83 9.05
CA PRO A 4 7.58 31.55 8.45
C PRO A 4 6.62 31.09 7.34
N LEU A 5 7.17 30.44 6.30
CA LEU A 5 6.41 29.96 5.15
C LEU A 5 7.01 28.66 4.63
N TYR A 6 6.16 27.66 4.39
CA TYR A 6 6.51 26.47 3.62
C TYR A 6 6.12 26.69 2.16
N VAL A 7 7.02 26.39 1.25
CA VAL A 7 6.81 26.46 -0.20
C VAL A 7 7.00 25.09 -0.78
N LEU A 8 6.09 24.65 -1.65
CA LEU A 8 6.15 23.35 -2.31
C LEU A 8 6.17 23.53 -3.82
N ASP A 9 7.05 22.82 -4.50
CA ASP A 9 7.10 22.77 -5.96
C ASP A 9 6.05 21.79 -6.50
N GLU A 10 4.93 22.31 -6.97
CA GLU A 10 3.86 21.49 -7.56
C GLU A 10 4.32 20.76 -8.82
N ALA A 11 5.20 21.34 -9.65
CA ALA A 11 5.68 20.69 -10.85
C ALA A 11 6.52 19.45 -10.53
N HIS A 12 7.36 19.52 -9.49
CA HIS A 12 8.10 18.37 -8.98
C HIS A 12 7.16 17.29 -8.47
N ILE A 13 6.17 17.63 -7.62
CA ILE A 13 5.18 16.69 -7.09
C ILE A 13 4.47 15.94 -8.22
N ARG A 14 3.97 16.66 -9.23
CA ARG A 14 3.30 16.08 -10.39
C ARG A 14 4.22 15.16 -11.19
N ASN A 15 5.45 15.58 -11.42
CA ASN A 15 6.44 14.79 -12.13
C ASN A 15 6.69 13.45 -11.40
N MET A 16 6.86 13.49 -10.08
CA MET A 16 7.05 12.28 -9.28
C MET A 16 5.84 11.35 -9.32
N MET A 17 4.62 11.89 -9.22
CA MET A 17 3.40 11.10 -9.36
C MET A 17 3.32 10.39 -10.73
N ARG A 18 3.67 11.12 -11.80
CA ARG A 18 3.68 10.58 -13.18
C ARG A 18 4.70 9.47 -13.37
N ILE A 19 5.93 9.62 -12.85
CA ILE A 19 6.96 8.58 -12.95
C ILE A 19 6.44 7.24 -12.41
N TYR A 20 5.81 7.24 -11.24
CA TYR A 20 5.25 6.02 -10.67
C TYR A 20 4.09 5.48 -11.49
N ARG A 21 3.13 6.35 -11.86
CA ARG A 21 1.95 5.96 -12.65
C ARG A 21 2.35 5.42 -14.03
N ASP A 22 3.13 6.19 -14.79
CA ASP A 22 3.50 5.86 -16.16
C ASP A 22 4.35 4.58 -16.22
N THR A 23 5.11 4.28 -15.14
CA THR A 23 5.84 3.01 -15.03
C THR A 23 4.89 1.82 -14.86
N ILE A 24 3.85 1.93 -14.01
CA ILE A 24 2.85 0.87 -13.90
C ILE A 24 2.08 0.69 -15.21
N GLU A 25 1.69 1.79 -15.83
CA GLU A 25 0.98 1.76 -17.12
C GLU A 25 1.81 1.05 -18.20
N SER A 26 3.11 1.40 -18.34
CA SER A 26 3.98 0.83 -19.38
C SER A 26 4.47 -0.58 -19.05
N GLU A 27 4.85 -0.84 -17.80
CA GLU A 27 5.52 -2.09 -17.43
C GLU A 27 4.56 -3.16 -16.90
N TYR A 28 3.29 -2.81 -16.58
CA TYR A 28 2.31 -3.74 -16.03
C TYR A 28 0.96 -3.70 -16.74
N ASP A 29 0.95 -3.23 -17.99
CA ASP A 29 -0.23 -3.20 -18.88
C ASP A 29 -1.43 -2.47 -18.23
N ASP A 30 -1.19 -1.36 -17.52
CA ASP A 30 -2.18 -0.59 -16.75
C ASP A 30 -2.96 -1.44 -15.71
N ASN A 31 -2.44 -2.62 -15.34
CA ASN A 31 -3.08 -3.50 -14.36
C ASN A 31 -2.64 -3.14 -12.92
N GLY A 32 -2.67 -1.87 -12.57
CA GLY A 32 -2.26 -1.43 -11.24
C GLY A 32 -2.67 -0.02 -10.89
N LEU A 33 -2.29 0.42 -9.70
CA LEU A 33 -2.60 1.75 -9.17
C LEU A 33 -1.48 2.24 -8.26
N VAL A 34 -1.09 3.49 -8.44
CA VAL A 34 -0.25 4.20 -7.47
C VAL A 34 -1.16 4.86 -6.45
N LEU A 35 -0.89 4.68 -5.16
CA LEU A 35 -1.53 5.44 -4.08
C LEU A 35 -0.53 6.44 -3.52
N TYR A 36 -0.90 7.69 -3.47
CA TYR A 36 -0.13 8.65 -2.71
C TYR A 36 -0.35 8.41 -1.21
N ALA A 37 0.74 8.14 -0.46
CA ALA A 37 0.67 7.94 0.98
C ALA A 37 0.50 9.28 1.71
N SER A 38 -0.73 9.60 2.11
CA SER A 38 -1.15 10.90 2.64
C SER A 38 -0.41 11.32 3.91
N LYS A 39 0.06 10.37 4.70
CA LYS A 39 0.87 10.62 5.92
C LYS A 39 2.16 11.41 5.65
N ALA A 40 2.65 11.44 4.40
CA ALA A 40 3.83 12.21 4.04
C ALA A 40 3.55 13.72 4.04
N PHE A 41 2.39 14.12 3.52
CA PHE A 41 1.89 15.50 3.58
C PHE A 41 0.40 15.49 3.24
N SER A 42 -0.46 15.98 4.15
CA SER A 42 -1.91 15.94 3.99
C SER A 42 -2.53 17.33 4.04
N CYS A 43 -3.03 17.77 2.90
CA CYS A 43 -3.87 18.96 2.76
C CYS A 43 -4.76 18.83 1.52
N GLU A 44 -5.82 19.64 1.40
CA GLU A 44 -6.74 19.55 0.24
C GLU A 44 -6.02 19.69 -1.10
N ALA A 45 -4.97 20.53 -1.19
CA ALA A 45 -4.27 20.77 -2.44
C ALA A 45 -3.59 19.50 -2.98
N ILE A 46 -2.91 18.71 -2.13
CA ILE A 46 -2.23 17.49 -2.58
C ILE A 46 -3.23 16.43 -3.06
N TYR A 47 -4.40 16.32 -2.43
CA TYR A 47 -5.44 15.40 -2.90
C TYR A 47 -6.02 15.81 -4.26
N ARG A 48 -6.18 17.13 -4.51
CA ARG A 48 -6.59 17.62 -5.82
C ARG A 48 -5.54 17.33 -6.89
N ILE A 49 -4.25 17.50 -6.57
CA ILE A 49 -3.15 17.16 -7.48
C ILE A 49 -3.17 15.65 -7.77
N ALA A 50 -3.26 14.80 -6.76
CA ALA A 50 -3.33 13.35 -6.93
C ALA A 50 -4.53 12.91 -7.80
N ALA A 51 -5.70 13.53 -7.60
CA ALA A 51 -6.88 13.27 -8.44
C ALA A 51 -6.65 13.67 -9.91
N GLN A 52 -6.03 14.83 -10.14
CA GLN A 52 -5.70 15.33 -11.49
C GLN A 52 -4.66 14.46 -12.19
N GLU A 53 -3.70 13.91 -11.44
CA GLU A 53 -2.72 12.95 -11.96
C GLU A 53 -3.26 11.52 -12.06
N ASN A 54 -4.55 11.31 -11.79
CA ASN A 54 -5.26 10.02 -11.92
C ASN A 54 -4.73 8.90 -11.02
N ILE A 55 -4.00 9.21 -9.95
CA ILE A 55 -3.57 8.22 -8.94
C ILE A 55 -4.59 8.11 -7.80
N GLY A 56 -4.48 7.07 -6.96
CA GLY A 56 -5.25 6.91 -5.74
C GLY A 56 -4.56 7.53 -4.53
N VAL A 57 -5.14 7.33 -3.34
CA VAL A 57 -4.55 7.75 -2.07
C VAL A 57 -4.69 6.68 -1.01
N ASP A 58 -3.67 6.57 -0.16
CA ASP A 58 -3.66 5.87 1.11
C ASP A 58 -3.96 6.91 2.21
N VAL A 59 -4.99 6.65 3.02
CA VAL A 59 -5.33 7.47 4.19
C VAL A 59 -5.23 6.64 5.46
N VAL A 60 -4.65 7.19 6.53
CA VAL A 60 -4.34 6.44 7.76
C VAL A 60 -5.14 6.91 8.97
N SER A 61 -6.07 7.86 8.79
CA SER A 61 -6.94 8.39 9.84
C SER A 61 -8.24 8.96 9.27
N GLY A 62 -9.25 9.13 10.13
CA GLY A 62 -10.48 9.85 9.78
C GLY A 62 -10.22 11.29 9.33
N GLY A 63 -9.22 11.97 9.92
CA GLY A 63 -8.83 13.32 9.49
C GLY A 63 -8.29 13.38 8.06
N GLU A 64 -7.47 12.40 7.64
CA GLU A 64 -6.99 12.31 6.26
C GLU A 64 -8.13 11.93 5.31
N LEU A 65 -9.00 10.99 5.70
CA LEU A 65 -10.19 10.62 4.93
C LEU A 65 -11.10 11.85 4.73
N TYR A 66 -11.40 12.57 5.80
CA TYR A 66 -12.20 13.80 5.73
C TYR A 66 -11.58 14.83 4.76
N THR A 67 -10.27 15.06 4.87
CA THR A 67 -9.57 16.02 4.01
C THR A 67 -9.59 15.62 2.54
N ALA A 68 -9.41 14.32 2.25
CA ALA A 68 -9.50 13.79 0.89
C ALA A 68 -10.92 13.99 0.30
N LEU A 69 -11.95 13.61 1.06
CA LEU A 69 -13.33 13.76 0.63
C LEU A 69 -13.72 15.24 0.43
N LYS A 70 -13.29 16.11 1.34
CA LYS A 70 -13.51 17.56 1.23
C LYS A 70 -12.81 18.16 0.02
N ALA A 71 -11.65 17.64 -0.36
CA ALA A 71 -10.96 18.02 -1.60
C ALA A 71 -11.67 17.56 -2.88
N GLY A 72 -12.73 16.76 -2.76
CA GLY A 72 -13.45 16.14 -3.86
C GLY A 72 -12.76 14.91 -4.44
N PHE A 73 -11.89 14.25 -3.66
CA PHE A 73 -11.16 13.06 -4.12
C PHE A 73 -12.14 11.88 -4.29
N PRO A 74 -12.05 11.10 -5.38
CA PRO A 74 -12.96 9.97 -5.64
C PRO A 74 -12.74 8.85 -4.62
N ALA A 75 -13.75 8.56 -3.80
CA ALA A 75 -13.68 7.53 -2.76
C ALA A 75 -13.34 6.13 -3.32
N SER A 76 -13.70 5.85 -4.57
CA SER A 76 -13.36 4.61 -5.28
C SER A 76 -11.86 4.40 -5.53
N LYS A 77 -11.01 5.40 -5.21
CA LYS A 77 -9.55 5.33 -5.29
C LYS A 77 -8.89 5.56 -3.92
N ILE A 78 -9.66 5.50 -2.82
CA ILE A 78 -9.16 5.63 -1.45
C ILE A 78 -8.98 4.24 -0.84
N TYR A 79 -7.81 4.00 -0.24
CA TYR A 79 -7.50 2.86 0.60
C TYR A 79 -7.32 3.34 2.04
N MET A 80 -8.11 2.77 2.97
CA MET A 80 -8.06 3.16 4.38
C MET A 80 -7.12 2.24 5.15
N HIS A 81 -6.01 2.79 5.62
CA HIS A 81 -5.00 2.12 6.45
C HIS A 81 -5.13 2.49 7.93
N GLY A 82 -4.17 2.04 8.73
CA GLY A 82 -4.09 2.26 10.17
C GLY A 82 -4.14 0.96 10.95
N ASN A 83 -3.39 0.87 12.06
CA ASN A 83 -3.33 -0.32 12.90
C ASN A 83 -4.23 -0.22 14.15
N ASN A 84 -4.97 0.85 14.30
CA ASN A 84 -5.93 1.06 15.38
C ASN A 84 -7.08 1.96 14.91
N LYS A 85 -7.78 1.52 13.86
CA LYS A 85 -8.95 2.24 13.37
C LYS A 85 -10.06 2.25 14.43
N LEU A 86 -10.54 3.43 14.74
CA LEU A 86 -11.68 3.60 15.63
C LEU A 86 -12.98 3.22 14.92
N ASP A 87 -14.00 2.86 15.69
CA ASP A 87 -15.29 2.42 15.12
C ASP A 87 -15.87 3.49 14.19
N TYR A 88 -15.82 4.78 14.57
CA TYR A 88 -16.32 5.87 13.75
C TYR A 88 -15.52 6.06 12.43
N GLU A 89 -14.22 5.80 12.44
CA GLU A 89 -13.39 5.89 11.23
C GLU A 89 -13.74 4.80 10.21
N ILE A 90 -14.06 3.59 10.71
CA ILE A 90 -14.59 2.50 9.88
C ILE A 90 -15.96 2.87 9.33
N GLU A 91 -16.84 3.42 10.16
CA GLU A 91 -18.17 3.88 9.75
C GLU A 91 -18.08 4.94 8.65
N GLU A 92 -17.24 5.96 8.83
CA GLU A 92 -17.00 7.02 7.83
C GLU A 92 -16.43 6.44 6.52
N ALA A 93 -15.49 5.49 6.58
CA ALA A 93 -14.93 4.85 5.40
C ALA A 93 -15.99 4.06 4.61
N LEU A 94 -16.87 3.34 5.32
CA LEU A 94 -17.96 2.57 4.70
C LEU A 94 -19.02 3.51 4.11
N ASP A 95 -19.38 4.58 4.80
CA ASP A 95 -20.37 5.57 4.33
C ASP A 95 -19.84 6.34 3.11
N ALA A 96 -18.56 6.65 3.09
CA ALA A 96 -17.87 7.24 1.95
C ALA A 96 -17.69 6.26 0.78
N LYS A 97 -17.88 4.95 1.02
CA LYS A 97 -17.67 3.88 0.04
C LYS A 97 -16.23 3.85 -0.49
N VAL A 98 -15.26 3.90 0.43
CA VAL A 98 -13.86 3.76 0.05
C VAL A 98 -13.63 2.43 -0.68
N ARG A 99 -12.68 2.41 -1.60
CA ARG A 99 -12.38 1.22 -2.41
C ARG A 99 -12.05 0.01 -1.54
N CYS A 100 -11.21 0.20 -0.52
CA CYS A 100 -10.71 -0.89 0.28
C CYS A 100 -10.31 -0.42 1.69
N ILE A 101 -10.46 -1.30 2.67
CA ILE A 101 -9.88 -1.12 4.01
C ILE A 101 -8.78 -2.16 4.19
N VAL A 102 -7.59 -1.71 4.59
CA VAL A 102 -6.46 -2.60 4.88
C VAL A 102 -6.55 -3.01 6.34
N ALA A 103 -6.91 -4.27 6.59
CA ALA A 103 -7.12 -4.81 7.91
C ALA A 103 -5.79 -5.28 8.55
N ASP A 104 -5.57 -4.90 9.80
CA ASP A 104 -4.34 -5.09 10.55
C ASP A 104 -4.47 -6.12 11.69
N SER A 105 -5.70 -6.45 12.11
CA SER A 105 -6.00 -7.41 13.16
C SER A 105 -7.33 -8.16 12.95
N PRO A 106 -7.55 -9.31 13.64
CA PRO A 106 -8.82 -10.02 13.58
C PRO A 106 -10.00 -9.20 14.13
N GLU A 107 -9.76 -8.44 15.19
CA GLU A 107 -10.75 -7.56 15.81
C GLU A 107 -11.21 -6.47 14.86
N GLU A 108 -10.30 -5.99 14.02
CA GLU A 108 -10.64 -5.01 12.98
C GLU A 108 -11.50 -5.63 11.87
N ILE A 109 -11.20 -6.86 11.46
CA ILE A 109 -12.06 -7.61 10.51
C ILE A 109 -13.49 -7.73 11.08
N ASP A 110 -13.63 -8.01 12.38
CA ASP A 110 -14.95 -8.09 13.04
C ASP A 110 -15.67 -6.74 13.08
N LYS A 111 -14.95 -5.65 13.33
CA LYS A 111 -15.52 -4.30 13.28
C LYS A 111 -16.04 -3.98 11.88
N ILE A 112 -15.23 -4.25 10.84
CA ILE A 112 -15.61 -4.03 9.43
C ILE A 112 -16.84 -4.88 9.08
N GLU A 113 -16.83 -6.18 9.41
CA GLU A 113 -17.96 -7.09 9.17
C GLU A 113 -19.25 -6.57 9.83
N ARG A 114 -19.18 -6.18 11.11
CA ARG A 114 -20.32 -5.67 11.86
C ARG A 114 -20.90 -4.41 11.23
N GLU A 115 -20.05 -3.44 10.89
CA GLU A 115 -20.51 -2.17 10.34
C GLU A 115 -20.98 -2.29 8.88
N ALA A 116 -20.35 -3.16 8.08
CA ALA A 116 -20.81 -3.48 6.74
C ALA A 116 -22.16 -4.21 6.73
N ALA A 117 -22.37 -5.12 7.70
CA ALA A 117 -23.64 -5.82 7.88
C ALA A 117 -24.81 -4.88 8.19
N LYS A 118 -24.60 -3.88 9.05
CA LYS A 118 -25.62 -2.84 9.36
C LYS A 118 -26.04 -2.09 8.09
N ARG A 119 -25.10 -1.84 7.19
CA ARG A 119 -25.31 -1.14 5.91
C ARG A 119 -25.76 -2.06 4.78
N LYS A 120 -25.79 -3.37 4.99
CA LYS A 120 -26.08 -4.43 4.00
C LYS A 120 -25.20 -4.32 2.75
N ILE A 121 -23.93 -4.00 2.93
CA ILE A 121 -22.92 -3.93 1.89
C ILE A 121 -21.84 -4.97 2.13
N VAL A 122 -21.06 -5.29 1.10
CA VAL A 122 -19.85 -6.10 1.22
C VAL A 122 -18.64 -5.17 1.02
N GLN A 123 -17.78 -5.07 2.03
CA GLN A 123 -16.58 -4.22 1.97
C GLN A 123 -15.37 -5.02 1.51
N ASN A 124 -14.68 -4.49 0.51
CA ASN A 124 -13.37 -5.02 0.10
C ASN A 124 -12.32 -4.75 1.18
N ILE A 125 -11.52 -5.78 1.48
CA ILE A 125 -10.36 -5.63 2.36
C ILE A 125 -9.09 -6.22 1.74
N LEU A 126 -7.95 -5.69 2.14
CA LEU A 126 -6.65 -6.34 2.07
C LEU A 126 -6.21 -6.72 3.48
N LEU A 127 -5.53 -7.85 3.64
CA LEU A 127 -4.85 -8.16 4.89
C LEU A 127 -3.43 -7.57 4.84
N ARG A 128 -3.08 -6.79 5.86
CA ARG A 128 -1.70 -6.34 6.02
C ARG A 128 -0.87 -7.50 6.53
N ILE A 129 0.09 -7.96 5.74
CA ILE A 129 0.97 -9.07 6.08
C ILE A 129 2.41 -8.59 6.28
N ASN A 130 3.12 -9.25 7.18
CA ASN A 130 4.55 -9.08 7.35
C ASN A 130 5.28 -10.26 6.70
N PRO A 131 5.91 -10.05 5.52
CA PRO A 131 6.62 -11.11 4.80
C PRO A 131 7.97 -11.48 5.42
N GLY A 132 8.39 -10.83 6.52
CA GLY A 132 9.67 -11.07 7.18
C GLY A 132 10.86 -10.59 6.36
N VAL A 133 10.74 -9.43 5.73
CA VAL A 133 11.83 -8.72 5.04
C VAL A 133 12.23 -7.50 5.85
N GLU A 134 13.51 -7.37 6.17
CA GLU A 134 14.08 -6.21 6.84
C GLU A 134 14.75 -5.27 5.82
N ALA A 135 14.42 -3.97 5.90
CA ALA A 135 14.87 -2.96 4.95
C ALA A 135 16.38 -2.63 5.01
N HIS A 136 17.06 -2.97 6.11
CA HIS A 136 18.44 -2.54 6.39
C HIS A 136 19.44 -3.70 6.59
N THR A 137 19.07 -4.93 6.22
CA THR A 137 19.97 -6.08 6.35
C THR A 137 20.49 -6.53 5.00
N HIS A 138 21.84 -6.62 4.91
CA HIS A 138 22.49 -7.34 3.83
C HIS A 138 21.90 -8.76 3.74
N ALA A 139 21.72 -9.29 2.53
CA ALA A 139 21.00 -10.51 2.18
C ALA A 139 21.37 -11.81 2.91
N TYR A 140 22.32 -11.75 3.88
CA TYR A 140 22.83 -12.90 4.61
C TYR A 140 22.38 -13.01 6.08
N ILE A 141 21.64 -12.03 6.63
CA ILE A 141 21.18 -12.11 8.03
C ILE A 141 19.65 -12.02 8.04
N GLN A 142 19.00 -13.15 7.69
CA GLN A 142 17.55 -13.31 7.82
C GLN A 142 17.20 -13.76 9.25
N THR A 143 17.23 -12.87 10.20
CA THR A 143 16.49 -13.04 11.45
C THR A 143 15.28 -12.13 11.40
N ALA A 144 14.17 -12.69 10.88
CA ALA A 144 12.90 -12.00 10.90
C ALA A 144 12.56 -11.59 12.34
N LYS A 145 12.56 -10.28 12.62
CA LYS A 145 11.89 -9.79 13.82
C LYS A 145 10.41 -10.06 13.69
N THR A 146 9.96 -11.10 14.38
CA THR A 146 8.54 -11.49 14.50
C THR A 146 7.71 -10.43 15.25
N ASP A 147 8.33 -9.47 15.87
CA ASP A 147 7.73 -8.39 16.66
C ASP A 147 7.47 -7.12 15.86
N SER A 148 6.73 -7.24 14.74
CA SER A 148 6.16 -6.05 14.12
C SER A 148 4.84 -5.71 14.81
N LYS A 149 4.67 -4.42 15.19
CA LYS A 149 3.39 -3.88 15.69
C LYS A 149 2.31 -3.80 14.59
N PHE A 150 2.63 -4.20 13.36
CA PHE A 150 1.78 -4.08 12.20
C PHE A 150 1.56 -5.42 11.53
N GLY A 151 0.29 -5.73 11.28
CA GLY A 151 -0.15 -6.80 10.40
C GLY A 151 0.11 -8.21 10.90
N PHE A 152 -0.26 -9.15 10.06
CA PHE A 152 -0.17 -10.58 10.31
C PHE A 152 1.16 -11.13 9.80
N SER A 153 1.88 -11.84 10.64
CA SER A 153 3.16 -12.45 10.25
C SER A 153 2.94 -13.70 9.39
N VAL A 154 3.67 -13.79 8.29
CA VAL A 154 3.71 -14.97 7.43
C VAL A 154 4.49 -16.09 8.13
N SER A 155 5.61 -15.77 8.79
CA SER A 155 6.52 -16.77 9.40
C SER A 155 5.90 -17.55 10.55
N ASN A 156 5.05 -16.94 11.39
CA ASN A 156 4.36 -17.59 12.50
C ASN A 156 2.94 -18.06 12.16
N ARG A 157 2.56 -18.02 10.89
CA ARG A 157 1.25 -18.43 10.35
C ARG A 157 0.04 -17.64 10.84
N THR A 158 0.22 -16.46 11.42
CA THR A 158 -0.93 -15.61 11.76
C THR A 158 -1.60 -15.05 10.51
N ALA A 159 -0.84 -14.79 9.44
CA ALA A 159 -1.38 -14.38 8.15
C ALA A 159 -2.29 -15.47 7.52
N GLU A 160 -1.89 -16.74 7.55
CA GLU A 160 -2.71 -17.87 7.08
C GLU A 160 -4.04 -17.96 7.84
N LYS A 161 -3.97 -17.86 9.17
CA LYS A 161 -5.18 -17.87 10.02
C LYS A 161 -6.10 -16.69 9.70
N ALA A 162 -5.53 -15.51 9.45
CA ALA A 162 -6.29 -14.32 9.08
C ALA A 162 -6.98 -14.48 7.72
N VAL A 163 -6.35 -15.15 6.74
CA VAL A 163 -6.98 -15.47 5.45
C VAL A 163 -8.22 -16.37 5.68
N ALA A 164 -8.06 -17.49 6.39
CA ALA A 164 -9.18 -18.39 6.70
C ALA A 164 -10.31 -17.65 7.45
N TYR A 165 -9.94 -16.77 8.38
CA TYR A 165 -10.89 -15.96 9.13
C TYR A 165 -11.65 -14.96 8.25
N ALA A 166 -10.96 -14.20 7.42
CA ALA A 166 -11.60 -13.26 6.51
C ALA A 166 -12.51 -13.94 5.49
N LEU A 167 -12.11 -15.11 4.97
CA LEU A 167 -12.93 -15.92 4.05
C LEU A 167 -14.21 -16.47 4.70
N SER A 168 -14.28 -16.57 6.03
CA SER A 168 -15.47 -17.00 6.75
C SER A 168 -16.54 -15.90 6.94
N LYS A 169 -16.18 -14.63 6.61
CA LYS A 169 -17.08 -13.49 6.80
C LYS A 169 -18.04 -13.33 5.63
N LYS A 170 -19.22 -12.79 5.93
CA LYS A 170 -20.30 -12.61 4.93
C LYS A 170 -20.29 -11.24 4.28
N TYR A 171 -19.92 -10.21 5.04
CA TYR A 171 -19.96 -8.81 4.61
C TYR A 171 -18.57 -8.20 4.38
N VAL A 172 -17.54 -9.06 4.38
CA VAL A 172 -16.17 -8.72 4.02
C VAL A 172 -15.76 -9.52 2.79
N SER A 173 -15.13 -8.87 1.82
CA SER A 173 -14.54 -9.49 0.64
C SER A 173 -13.02 -9.35 0.69
N LEU A 174 -12.31 -10.44 0.97
CA LEU A 174 -10.86 -10.46 0.91
C LEU A 174 -10.42 -10.39 -0.57
N ARG A 175 -9.70 -9.32 -0.93
CA ARG A 175 -9.19 -9.11 -2.29
C ARG A 175 -7.73 -9.52 -2.45
N GLY A 176 -6.97 -9.52 -1.36
CA GLY A 176 -5.55 -9.84 -1.41
C GLY A 176 -4.78 -9.33 -0.22
N PHE A 177 -3.53 -8.93 -0.47
CA PHE A 177 -2.56 -8.61 0.58
C PHE A 177 -1.93 -7.25 0.40
N HIS A 178 -1.59 -6.64 1.53
CA HIS A 178 -0.74 -5.47 1.62
C HIS A 178 0.51 -5.82 2.43
N CYS A 179 1.67 -5.29 2.03
CA CYS A 179 2.86 -5.28 2.89
C CYS A 179 3.54 -3.91 2.83
N HIS A 180 4.25 -3.57 3.89
CA HIS A 180 5.12 -2.39 3.93
C HIS A 180 6.36 -2.75 4.74
N ILE A 181 7.52 -2.75 4.10
CA ILE A 181 8.75 -3.31 4.66
C ILE A 181 9.62 -2.28 5.39
N GLY A 182 9.24 -1.02 5.39
CA GLY A 182 9.98 0.03 6.09
C GLY A 182 9.94 1.38 5.38
N SER A 183 10.82 2.28 5.81
CA SER A 183 10.94 3.64 5.30
C SER A 183 12.40 3.98 5.05
N GLN A 184 12.67 4.89 4.10
CA GLN A 184 14.02 5.31 3.74
C GLN A 184 14.90 4.16 3.23
N ILE A 185 14.34 3.37 2.29
CA ILE A 185 14.96 2.18 1.73
C ILE A 185 15.62 2.53 0.41
N PHE A 186 16.94 2.31 0.33
CA PHE A 186 17.74 2.56 -0.87
C PHE A 186 18.10 1.28 -1.64
N GLU A 187 17.85 0.11 -1.03
CA GLU A 187 18.20 -1.18 -1.63
C GLU A 187 17.02 -1.75 -2.43
N LYS A 188 17.12 -1.71 -3.77
CA LYS A 188 16.10 -2.28 -4.67
C LYS A 188 15.78 -3.75 -4.34
N GLN A 189 16.79 -4.52 -3.94
CA GLN A 189 16.63 -5.94 -3.61
C GLN A 189 15.66 -6.20 -2.47
N SER A 190 15.50 -5.27 -1.52
CA SER A 190 14.51 -5.41 -0.43
C SER A 190 13.07 -5.43 -0.96
N PHE A 191 12.77 -4.58 -1.94
CA PHE A 191 11.46 -4.56 -2.59
C PHE A 191 11.21 -5.81 -3.44
N VAL A 192 12.23 -6.27 -4.18
CA VAL A 192 12.17 -7.53 -4.96
C VAL A 192 11.86 -8.70 -4.03
N LEU A 193 12.58 -8.83 -2.92
CA LEU A 193 12.39 -9.93 -1.97
C LEU A 193 11.00 -9.87 -1.31
N ALA A 194 10.49 -8.67 -1.01
CA ALA A 194 9.14 -8.52 -0.47
C ALA A 194 8.09 -8.99 -1.47
N ALA A 195 8.22 -8.59 -2.74
CA ALA A 195 7.34 -9.03 -3.81
C ALA A 195 7.35 -10.56 -3.97
N GLU A 196 8.54 -11.17 -4.00
CA GLU A 196 8.70 -12.62 -4.10
C GLU A 196 8.01 -13.36 -2.96
N LYS A 197 8.26 -12.94 -1.72
CA LYS A 197 7.65 -13.57 -0.53
C LYS A 197 6.13 -13.39 -0.48
N CYS A 198 5.62 -12.23 -0.88
CA CYS A 198 4.18 -12.02 -0.96
C CYS A 198 3.53 -12.90 -2.04
N MET A 199 4.19 -13.09 -3.19
CA MET A 199 3.71 -13.97 -4.24
C MET A 199 3.80 -15.45 -3.85
N ASP A 200 4.84 -15.87 -3.12
CA ASP A 200 4.94 -17.23 -2.57
C ASP A 200 3.81 -17.48 -1.57
N PHE A 201 3.51 -16.51 -0.70
CA PHE A 201 2.37 -16.59 0.21
C PHE A 201 1.03 -16.65 -0.52
N ALA A 202 0.85 -15.86 -1.57
CA ALA A 202 -0.34 -15.90 -2.42
C ALA A 202 -0.55 -17.29 -3.06
N ALA A 203 0.53 -17.93 -3.51
CA ALA A 203 0.49 -19.29 -4.04
C ALA A 203 0.08 -20.32 -2.98
N GLU A 204 0.62 -20.21 -1.76
CA GLU A 204 0.25 -21.06 -0.63
C GLU A 204 -1.24 -20.91 -0.27
N MET A 205 -1.75 -19.69 -0.26
CA MET A 205 -3.17 -19.44 0.04
C MET A 205 -4.10 -19.95 -1.05
N LYS A 206 -3.67 -19.89 -2.31
CA LYS A 206 -4.40 -20.51 -3.42
C LYS A 206 -4.47 -22.03 -3.27
N GLU A 207 -3.37 -22.67 -2.92
CA GLU A 207 -3.30 -24.13 -2.74
C GLU A 207 -4.17 -24.59 -1.56
N LYS A 208 -4.09 -23.89 -0.41
CA LYS A 208 -4.79 -24.29 0.83
C LYS A 208 -6.28 -23.98 0.82
N PHE A 209 -6.66 -22.83 0.33
CA PHE A 209 -8.02 -22.31 0.47
C PHE A 209 -8.73 -22.07 -0.86
N GLY A 210 -8.05 -22.29 -2.01
CA GLY A 210 -8.58 -21.88 -3.32
C GLY A 210 -8.66 -20.36 -3.49
N PHE A 211 -8.03 -19.59 -2.58
CA PHE A 211 -8.10 -18.14 -2.61
C PHE A 211 -7.20 -17.57 -3.70
N VAL A 212 -7.80 -16.78 -4.60
CA VAL A 212 -7.07 -16.08 -5.66
C VAL A 212 -6.79 -14.65 -5.21
N THR A 213 -5.51 -14.29 -5.11
CA THR A 213 -5.09 -12.92 -4.79
C THR A 213 -5.40 -12.02 -6.00
N GLU A 214 -6.38 -11.15 -5.86
CA GLU A 214 -6.81 -10.23 -6.91
C GLU A 214 -6.05 -8.90 -6.86
N GLU A 215 -5.71 -8.43 -5.66
CA GLU A 215 -4.96 -7.19 -5.44
C GLU A 215 -3.71 -7.49 -4.59
N LEU A 216 -2.56 -6.97 -5.00
CA LEU A 216 -1.31 -7.05 -4.24
C LEU A 216 -0.72 -5.65 -4.08
N ASN A 217 -0.73 -5.17 -2.84
CA ASN A 217 -0.19 -3.87 -2.48
C ASN A 217 1.18 -4.07 -1.80
N LEU A 218 2.24 -3.59 -2.43
CA LEU A 218 3.61 -3.75 -1.96
C LEU A 218 4.12 -2.51 -1.18
N GLY A 219 3.20 -1.60 -0.83
CA GLY A 219 3.51 -0.44 -0.01
C GLY A 219 4.44 0.56 -0.68
N GLY A 220 5.13 1.30 0.14
CA GLY A 220 6.11 2.30 -0.28
C GLY A 220 7.40 2.17 0.52
N GLY A 221 7.99 3.30 0.89
CA GLY A 221 9.21 3.31 1.69
C GLY A 221 10.46 3.68 0.91
N PHE A 222 10.31 4.08 -0.35
CA PHE A 222 11.42 4.55 -1.19
C PHE A 222 12.17 5.70 -0.53
N GLY A 223 13.51 5.57 -0.45
CA GLY A 223 14.39 6.54 0.16
C GLY A 223 14.51 7.82 -0.66
N ILE A 224 14.80 8.93 0.03
CA ILE A 224 15.14 10.23 -0.57
C ILE A 224 16.41 10.77 0.07
N TRP A 225 17.02 11.71 -0.59
CA TRP A 225 18.17 12.42 -0.05
C TRP A 225 17.73 13.45 1.00
N TYR A 226 18.32 13.37 2.20
CA TYR A 226 18.19 14.37 3.27
C TYR A 226 19.52 14.98 3.64
N THR A 227 20.58 14.16 3.64
CA THR A 227 21.93 14.55 4.07
C THR A 227 22.96 14.09 3.04
N ASP A 228 24.18 14.62 3.14
CA ASP A 228 25.29 14.24 2.24
C ASP A 228 25.67 12.76 2.34
N GLU A 229 25.22 12.06 3.39
CA GLU A 229 25.44 10.62 3.56
C GLU A 229 24.39 9.79 2.81
N ASP A 230 23.26 10.38 2.46
CA ASP A 230 22.17 9.68 1.75
C ASP A 230 22.48 9.58 0.25
N LYS A 231 22.03 8.49 -0.35
CA LYS A 231 22.09 8.32 -1.79
C LYS A 231 21.09 9.24 -2.49
N LYS A 232 21.59 10.06 -3.41
CA LYS A 232 20.70 10.79 -4.33
C LYS A 232 20.11 9.83 -5.37
N ILE A 233 18.78 9.77 -5.42
CA ILE A 233 18.04 9.05 -6.44
C ILE A 233 17.40 10.12 -7.34
N PRO A 234 17.83 10.25 -8.61
CA PRO A 234 17.15 11.18 -9.51
C PRO A 234 15.72 10.71 -9.76
N PRO A 235 14.79 11.59 -10.15
CA PRO A 235 13.39 11.24 -10.38
C PRO A 235 13.21 9.98 -11.23
N GLU A 236 13.92 9.84 -12.34
CA GLU A 236 13.87 8.66 -13.22
C GLU A 236 14.42 7.38 -12.55
N GLY A 237 15.24 7.50 -11.52
CA GLY A 237 15.76 6.35 -10.78
C GLY A 237 14.68 5.55 -10.05
N TYR A 238 13.56 6.19 -9.70
CA TYR A 238 12.44 5.49 -9.06
C TYR A 238 11.74 4.51 -10.01
N ARG A 239 11.76 4.77 -11.33
CA ARG A 239 11.31 3.83 -12.35
C ARG A 239 12.00 2.47 -12.20
N GLU A 240 13.31 2.45 -12.03
CA GLU A 240 14.10 1.20 -11.90
C GLU A 240 13.70 0.36 -10.66
N TYR A 241 13.24 1.00 -9.57
CA TYR A 241 12.72 0.26 -8.40
C TYR A 241 11.42 -0.44 -8.74
N LEU A 242 10.51 0.25 -9.46
CA LEU A 242 9.23 -0.33 -9.88
C LEU A 242 9.44 -1.44 -10.90
N GLU A 243 10.30 -1.24 -11.90
CA GLU A 243 10.63 -2.25 -12.92
C GLU A 243 11.15 -3.54 -12.28
N ALA A 244 12.07 -3.43 -11.30
CA ALA A 244 12.60 -4.56 -10.57
C ALA A 244 11.50 -5.31 -9.79
N LEU A 245 10.63 -4.56 -9.09
CA LEU A 245 9.50 -5.07 -8.32
C LEU A 245 8.48 -5.75 -9.25
N ILE A 246 8.09 -5.11 -10.35
CA ILE A 246 7.16 -5.63 -11.35
C ILE A 246 7.71 -6.92 -11.99
N SER A 247 8.99 -6.91 -12.33
CA SER A 247 9.67 -8.10 -12.90
C SER A 247 9.63 -9.29 -11.93
N ALA A 248 9.81 -9.04 -10.63
CA ALA A 248 9.71 -10.08 -9.59
C ALA A 248 8.28 -10.64 -9.50
N VAL A 249 7.26 -9.79 -9.51
CA VAL A 249 5.85 -10.21 -9.49
C VAL A 249 5.52 -11.04 -10.73
N LYS A 250 5.86 -10.56 -11.93
CA LYS A 250 5.62 -11.28 -13.19
C LYS A 250 6.31 -12.64 -13.22
N ARG A 251 7.58 -12.71 -12.85
CA ARG A 251 8.35 -13.94 -12.78
C ARG A 251 7.73 -14.93 -11.81
N LYS A 252 7.42 -14.51 -10.57
CA LYS A 252 6.81 -15.39 -9.56
C LYS A 252 5.41 -15.85 -9.95
N ALA A 253 4.62 -15.00 -10.59
CA ALA A 253 3.31 -15.41 -11.10
C ALA A 253 3.46 -16.54 -12.14
N GLY A 254 4.41 -16.42 -13.07
CA GLY A 254 4.72 -17.47 -14.05
C GLY A 254 5.21 -18.76 -13.40
N GLU A 255 6.17 -18.68 -12.46
CA GLU A 255 6.72 -19.84 -11.74
C GLU A 255 5.65 -20.62 -10.95
N LYS A 256 4.67 -19.92 -10.39
CA LYS A 256 3.63 -20.48 -9.52
C LYS A 256 2.30 -20.73 -10.22
N GLY A 257 2.18 -20.43 -11.50
CA GLY A 257 0.92 -20.56 -12.23
C GLY A 257 -0.20 -19.68 -11.63
N LEU A 258 0.16 -18.46 -11.18
CA LEU A 258 -0.79 -17.49 -10.66
C LEU A 258 -1.24 -16.52 -11.75
N LYS A 259 -2.47 -16.04 -11.64
CA LYS A 259 -2.90 -14.85 -12.37
C LYS A 259 -2.14 -13.63 -11.83
N LEU A 260 -1.75 -12.71 -12.69
CA LEU A 260 -1.18 -11.44 -12.26
C LEU A 260 -2.21 -10.66 -11.43
N PRO A 261 -1.90 -10.30 -10.18
CA PRO A 261 -2.78 -9.46 -9.36
C PRO A 261 -2.79 -8.03 -9.87
N PHE A 262 -3.82 -7.25 -9.52
CA PHE A 262 -3.80 -5.80 -9.64
C PHE A 262 -2.74 -5.25 -8.69
N LEU A 263 -1.70 -4.63 -9.24
CA LEU A 263 -0.52 -4.21 -8.49
C LEU A 263 -0.67 -2.81 -7.91
N ILE A 264 -0.35 -2.65 -6.63
CA ILE A 264 -0.45 -1.37 -5.94
C ILE A 264 0.88 -1.03 -5.27
N VAL A 265 1.28 0.23 -5.34
CA VAL A 265 2.42 0.81 -4.61
C VAL A 265 2.01 2.12 -3.94
N GLU A 266 2.67 2.46 -2.82
CA GLU A 266 2.30 3.59 -1.96
C GLU A 266 3.47 4.57 -1.72
N PRO A 267 4.01 5.22 -2.76
CA PRO A 267 5.00 6.26 -2.57
C PRO A 267 4.37 7.48 -1.85
N GLY A 268 5.07 8.00 -0.88
CA GLY A 268 4.67 9.23 -0.19
C GLY A 268 5.84 10.20 -0.10
N ARG A 269 6.82 9.84 0.73
CA ARG A 269 8.03 10.63 0.95
C ARG A 269 8.73 11.01 -0.36
N SER A 270 8.92 10.06 -1.27
CA SER A 270 9.59 10.28 -2.56
C SER A 270 8.80 11.17 -3.53
N ILE A 271 7.52 11.44 -3.25
CA ILE A 271 6.71 12.37 -4.05
C ILE A 271 6.87 13.81 -3.55
N VAL A 272 6.88 14.02 -2.23
CA VAL A 272 6.79 15.37 -1.66
C VAL A 272 8.05 15.82 -0.93
N GLY A 273 8.94 14.91 -0.55
CA GLY A 273 10.06 15.23 0.34
C GLY A 273 11.10 16.16 -0.26
N GLU A 274 11.34 16.08 -1.56
CA GLU A 274 12.28 16.96 -2.28
C GLU A 274 11.57 18.16 -2.95
N ALA A 275 10.25 18.29 -2.74
CA ALA A 275 9.46 19.40 -3.31
C ALA A 275 9.40 20.64 -2.41
N GLY A 276 9.86 20.54 -1.15
CA GLY A 276 9.75 21.58 -0.14
C GLY A 276 11.08 22.12 0.38
#